data_3aa1dc18385bb172646377280b2cfd8b
#
_entry.id   3aa1dc18385bb172646377280b2cfd8b
#
_cell.length_a   1.000
_cell.length_b   1.000
_cell.length_c   1.000
_cell.angle_alpha   90.00
_cell.angle_beta   90.00
_cell.angle_gamma   90.00
#
_symmetry.space_group_name_H-M   'P 1'
#
loop_
_entity.id
_entity.type
_entity.pdbx_description
1 polymer ?
#
loop_
_entity_poly.entity_id
_entity_poly.type
_entity_poly.pdbx_seq_one_letter_code
_entity_poly.pdbx_strand_id
1 'polypeptide(L)'
;MEKYFAPSELIINEDGSCFHLHLKPEQLADRVILVGDPARVNTVANHFDSIECEVSSREFHTITGTYQGKRITCQSHGIGCDNIDIVMTELDSLANIDYQTRTEKKEHRTLTCVRIGTCGGLQPYTPTGTFIASVKSIGFDGLLNYYGGRNDVCDIKLEEAFKQHMHWDPIKGAPYVAIADEQLIEQIAQDDMVRGYTISCGGFYGPQGRKIRIPLADPDQNEKVEAFEYDSLRICNFEMESSALAGLASLLRHRAMTCCMVIANRYAQEMNTAYKNTIDTLIVKVLDRI
;
A
#
# COMPACT_ATOMS: atom_id res chain seq x y z
N MET A 1 10.22 27.18 17.02
CA MET A 1 9.27 27.83 16.09
C MET A 1 8.45 26.71 15.48
N GLU A 2 7.14 26.83 15.48
CA GLU A 2 6.26 25.90 14.79
C GLU A 2 6.59 25.93 13.29
N LYS A 3 6.69 24.75 12.66
CA LYS A 3 7.03 24.61 11.23
C LYS A 3 5.82 25.06 10.40
N TYR A 4 5.98 26.14 9.64
CA TYR A 4 4.96 26.66 8.74
C TYR A 4 5.11 26.03 7.34
N PHE A 5 4.01 25.57 6.76
CA PHE A 5 3.96 25.03 5.39
C PHE A 5 3.44 26.09 4.42
N ALA A 6 4.30 26.54 3.52
CA ALA A 6 3.94 27.51 2.47
C ALA A 6 2.85 26.98 1.54
N PRO A 7 2.04 27.86 0.91
CA PRO A 7 1.00 27.43 -0.03
C PRO A 7 1.49 26.60 -1.23
N SER A 8 2.75 26.76 -1.63
CA SER A 8 3.38 25.94 -2.67
C SER A 8 3.74 24.52 -2.22
N GLU A 9 3.91 24.31 -0.90
CA GLU A 9 4.28 23.00 -0.32
C GLU A 9 3.04 22.21 0.08
N LEU A 10 2.08 22.87 0.74
CA LEU A 10 0.80 22.29 1.11
C LEU A 10 -0.32 23.06 0.43
N ILE A 11 -0.88 22.49 -0.63
CA ILE A 11 -1.98 23.12 -1.36
C ILE A 11 -3.28 22.76 -0.64
N ILE A 12 -4.04 23.80 -0.26
CA ILE A 12 -5.37 23.68 0.34
C ILE A 12 -6.35 24.39 -0.61
N ASN A 13 -7.44 23.73 -0.96
CA ASN A 13 -8.48 24.27 -1.81
C ASN A 13 -9.24 25.41 -1.10
N GLU A 14 -9.97 26.24 -1.87
CA GLU A 14 -10.73 27.37 -1.31
C GLU A 14 -11.80 26.94 -0.31
N ASP A 15 -12.33 25.73 -0.45
CA ASP A 15 -13.32 25.12 0.45
C ASP A 15 -12.70 24.52 1.73
N GLY A 16 -11.37 24.58 1.89
CA GLY A 16 -10.62 24.04 3.02
C GLY A 16 -10.29 22.55 2.92
N SER A 17 -10.52 21.92 1.78
CA SER A 17 -10.12 20.52 1.53
C SER A 17 -8.66 20.41 1.07
N CYS A 18 -8.05 19.21 1.21
CA CYS A 18 -6.75 18.91 0.60
C CYS A 18 -6.85 18.83 -0.93
N PHE A 19 -5.73 18.96 -1.62
CA PHE A 19 -5.74 19.30 -3.05
C PHE A 19 -6.23 18.18 -3.95
N HIS A 20 -5.73 16.95 -3.78
CA HIS A 20 -6.08 15.86 -4.67
C HIS A 20 -7.27 15.05 -4.16
N LEU A 21 -7.29 14.69 -2.87
CA LEU A 21 -8.36 13.87 -2.30
C LEU A 21 -9.65 14.66 -2.08
N HIS A 22 -9.60 15.98 -2.03
CA HIS A 22 -10.72 16.88 -1.70
C HIS A 22 -11.40 16.57 -0.36
N LEU A 23 -10.66 15.95 0.57
CA LEU A 23 -11.12 15.68 1.92
C LEU A 23 -10.84 16.85 2.85
N LYS A 24 -11.70 17.00 3.85
CA LYS A 24 -11.51 17.92 5.00
C LYS A 24 -11.06 17.12 6.23
N PRO A 25 -10.34 17.75 7.18
CA PRO A 25 -9.83 17.07 8.37
C PRO A 25 -10.88 16.29 9.17
N GLU A 26 -12.10 16.83 9.30
CA GLU A 26 -13.21 16.20 10.01
C GLU A 26 -13.78 14.97 9.32
N GLN A 27 -13.58 14.81 8.01
CA GLN A 27 -14.06 13.69 7.22
C GLN A 27 -13.19 12.44 7.34
N LEU A 28 -11.95 12.57 7.84
CA LEU A 28 -11.00 11.48 7.96
C LEU A 28 -11.16 10.73 9.28
N ALA A 29 -11.29 9.41 9.22
CA ALA A 29 -11.22 8.50 10.37
C ALA A 29 -9.76 8.10 10.70
N ASP A 30 -9.52 7.57 11.93
CA ASP A 30 -8.21 7.05 12.32
C ASP A 30 -7.89 5.70 11.67
N ARG A 31 -8.94 4.93 11.33
CA ARG A 31 -8.83 3.68 10.58
C ARG A 31 -9.11 3.94 9.12
N VAL A 32 -8.13 3.59 8.27
CA VAL A 32 -8.19 3.84 6.83
C VAL A 32 -8.03 2.52 6.08
N ILE A 33 -9.03 2.17 5.29
CA ILE A 33 -8.93 1.09 4.29
C ILE A 33 -8.51 1.72 2.97
N LEU A 34 -7.41 1.23 2.40
CA LEU A 34 -6.90 1.68 1.10
C LEU A 34 -7.16 0.63 0.03
N VAL A 35 -7.66 1.06 -1.12
CA VAL A 35 -7.94 0.18 -2.26
C VAL A 35 -7.47 0.81 -3.57
N GLY A 36 -7.03 0.00 -4.54
CA GLY A 36 -6.56 0.53 -5.83
C GLY A 36 -7.71 1.00 -6.72
N ASP A 37 -8.77 0.21 -6.81
CA ASP A 37 -9.92 0.44 -7.68
C ASP A 37 -10.97 1.33 -6.99
N PRO A 38 -11.33 2.50 -7.55
CA PRO A 38 -12.39 3.35 -7.00
C PRO A 38 -13.73 2.60 -6.80
N ALA A 39 -14.07 1.64 -7.68
CA ALA A 39 -15.29 0.85 -7.54
C ALA A 39 -15.26 -0.06 -6.28
N ARG A 40 -14.08 -0.44 -5.80
CA ARG A 40 -13.94 -1.24 -4.57
C ARG A 40 -14.25 -0.45 -3.32
N VAL A 41 -14.18 0.88 -3.34
CA VAL A 41 -14.63 1.73 -2.24
C VAL A 41 -16.09 1.46 -1.92
N ASN A 42 -16.95 1.41 -2.94
CA ASN A 42 -18.36 1.07 -2.78
C ASN A 42 -18.54 -0.37 -2.24
N THR A 43 -17.71 -1.32 -2.70
CA THR A 43 -17.77 -2.71 -2.20
C THR A 43 -17.48 -2.77 -0.70
N VAL A 44 -16.48 -2.02 -0.22
CA VAL A 44 -16.17 -1.92 1.21
C VAL A 44 -17.29 -1.19 1.96
N ALA A 45 -17.76 -0.07 1.43
CA ALA A 45 -18.80 0.75 2.07
C ALA A 45 -20.18 0.06 2.14
N ASN A 46 -20.46 -0.92 1.28
CA ASN A 46 -21.66 -1.75 1.38
C ASN A 46 -21.74 -2.55 2.69
N HIS A 47 -20.63 -2.74 3.39
CA HIS A 47 -20.60 -3.36 4.70
C HIS A 47 -20.76 -2.37 5.86
N PHE A 48 -20.74 -1.05 5.60
CA PHE A 48 -20.89 -0.05 6.65
C PHE A 48 -22.32 0.03 7.18
N ASP A 49 -22.45 0.19 8.50
CA ASP A 49 -23.74 0.39 9.16
C ASP A 49 -24.38 1.73 8.80
N SER A 50 -23.52 2.73 8.56
CA SER A 50 -23.93 4.08 8.15
C SER A 50 -22.82 4.77 7.35
N ILE A 51 -23.22 5.64 6.42
CA ILE A 51 -22.33 6.50 5.65
C ILE A 51 -22.40 7.91 6.25
N GLU A 52 -21.23 8.49 6.52
CA GLU A 52 -21.08 9.85 7.04
C GLU A 52 -20.85 10.86 5.90
N CYS A 53 -19.92 10.53 5.00
CA CYS A 53 -19.63 11.35 3.83
C CYS A 53 -19.07 10.51 2.67
N GLU A 54 -19.24 11.05 1.47
CA GLU A 54 -18.70 10.53 0.22
C GLU A 54 -18.09 11.68 -0.58
N VAL A 55 -16.85 11.50 -1.05
CA VAL A 55 -16.11 12.49 -1.84
C VAL A 55 -15.42 11.79 -3.01
N SER A 56 -15.49 12.40 -4.20
CA SER A 56 -14.78 11.90 -5.38
C SER A 56 -14.04 13.04 -6.07
N SER A 57 -12.77 12.80 -6.36
CA SER A 57 -11.91 13.72 -7.10
C SER A 57 -10.89 12.90 -7.89
N ARG A 58 -10.85 13.08 -9.21
CA ARG A 58 -9.97 12.30 -10.11
C ARG A 58 -10.21 10.79 -9.93
N GLU A 59 -9.14 10.01 -9.73
CA GLU A 59 -9.18 8.58 -9.38
C GLU A 59 -9.38 8.32 -7.88
N PHE A 60 -9.44 9.35 -7.07
CA PHE A 60 -9.61 9.28 -5.63
C PHE A 60 -11.09 9.31 -5.26
N HIS A 61 -11.58 8.22 -4.72
CA HIS A 61 -12.93 8.07 -4.21
C HIS A 61 -12.85 7.69 -2.73
N THR A 62 -13.56 8.41 -1.89
CA THR A 62 -13.54 8.25 -0.44
C THR A 62 -14.95 8.12 0.08
N ILE A 63 -15.16 7.13 0.94
CA ILE A 63 -16.38 7.00 1.76
C ILE A 63 -15.95 6.83 3.21
N THR A 64 -16.43 7.69 4.10
CA THR A 64 -16.28 7.53 5.54
C THR A 64 -17.61 7.13 6.14
N GLY A 65 -17.58 6.18 7.05
CA GLY A 65 -18.77 5.64 7.70
C GLY A 65 -18.44 4.86 8.95
N THR A 66 -19.38 4.08 9.42
CA THR A 66 -19.27 3.26 10.64
C THR A 66 -19.47 1.79 10.30
N TYR A 67 -18.60 0.94 10.81
CA TYR A 67 -18.71 -0.53 10.76
C TYR A 67 -18.56 -1.10 12.16
N GLN A 68 -19.61 -1.77 12.67
CA GLN A 68 -19.66 -2.34 14.04
C GLN A 68 -19.18 -1.33 15.11
N GLY A 69 -19.66 -0.10 15.03
CA GLY A 69 -19.31 0.98 15.94
C GLY A 69 -17.91 1.61 15.73
N LYS A 70 -17.12 1.13 14.78
CA LYS A 70 -15.82 1.70 14.43
C LYS A 70 -15.98 2.70 13.27
N ARG A 71 -15.48 3.92 13.43
CA ARG A 71 -15.42 4.90 12.33
C ARG A 71 -14.27 4.54 11.39
N ILE A 72 -14.55 4.37 10.10
CA ILE A 72 -13.61 3.93 9.06
C ILE A 72 -13.73 4.82 7.84
N THR A 73 -12.60 5.23 7.28
CA THR A 73 -12.50 5.84 5.96
C THR A 73 -12.02 4.79 4.96
N CYS A 74 -12.77 4.57 3.89
CA CYS A 74 -12.31 3.79 2.74
C CYS A 74 -11.92 4.75 1.61
N GLN A 75 -10.66 4.64 1.14
CA GLN A 75 -10.06 5.55 0.17
C GLN A 75 -9.47 4.77 -0.99
N SER A 76 -9.83 5.11 -2.24
CA SER A 76 -9.09 4.63 -3.40
C SER A 76 -7.81 5.44 -3.63
N HIS A 77 -6.77 4.75 -4.07
CA HIS A 77 -5.49 5.39 -4.39
C HIS A 77 -5.10 5.25 -5.87
N GLY A 78 -5.91 4.56 -6.71
CA GLY A 78 -5.50 4.29 -8.09
C GLY A 78 -4.40 3.22 -8.16
N ILE A 79 -3.46 3.37 -9.09
CA ILE A 79 -2.37 2.42 -9.35
C ILE A 79 -1.02 3.10 -9.16
N GLY A 80 -0.12 2.44 -8.43
CA GLY A 80 1.28 2.79 -8.34
C GLY A 80 1.70 3.57 -7.10
N CYS A 81 3.01 3.54 -6.84
CA CYS A 81 3.62 4.15 -5.66
C CYS A 81 3.56 5.68 -5.66
N ASP A 82 3.56 6.32 -6.82
CA ASP A 82 3.41 7.76 -7.01
C ASP A 82 2.04 8.26 -6.51
N ASN A 83 0.97 7.50 -6.74
CA ASN A 83 -0.33 7.80 -6.15
C ASN A 83 -0.36 7.59 -4.63
N ILE A 84 0.35 6.59 -4.12
CA ILE A 84 0.50 6.37 -2.67
C ILE A 84 1.22 7.55 -2.00
N ASP A 85 2.19 8.16 -2.68
CA ASP A 85 2.86 9.37 -2.20
C ASP A 85 1.87 10.52 -1.95
N ILE A 86 0.99 10.77 -2.91
CA ILE A 86 -0.07 11.77 -2.79
C ILE A 86 -1.03 11.42 -1.63
N VAL A 87 -1.55 10.20 -1.64
CA VAL A 87 -2.56 9.76 -0.67
C VAL A 87 -2.02 9.82 0.75
N MET A 88 -0.84 9.24 1.01
CA MET A 88 -0.29 9.22 2.37
C MET A 88 0.10 10.59 2.87
N THR A 89 0.65 11.46 2.01
CA THR A 89 1.00 12.83 2.37
C THR A 89 -0.24 13.67 2.69
N GLU A 90 -1.30 13.55 1.88
CA GLU A 90 -2.53 14.30 2.11
C GLU A 90 -3.32 13.76 3.31
N LEU A 91 -3.39 12.45 3.54
CA LEU A 91 -4.00 11.87 4.73
C LEU A 91 -3.26 12.30 6.01
N ASP A 92 -1.92 12.30 6.01
CA ASP A 92 -1.14 12.83 7.13
C ASP A 92 -1.38 14.32 7.34
N SER A 93 -1.44 15.10 6.28
CA SER A 93 -1.71 16.53 6.40
C SER A 93 -3.06 16.83 7.04
N LEU A 94 -4.11 16.09 6.67
CA LEU A 94 -5.44 16.18 7.29
C LEU A 94 -5.41 15.79 8.78
N ALA A 95 -4.62 14.78 9.12
CA ALA A 95 -4.48 14.31 10.49
C ALA A 95 -3.65 15.26 11.36
N ASN A 96 -2.52 15.77 10.86
CA ASN A 96 -1.45 16.33 11.67
C ASN A 96 -1.11 17.80 11.39
N ILE A 97 -1.74 18.44 10.39
CA ILE A 97 -1.55 19.86 10.11
C ILE A 97 -2.85 20.62 10.39
N ASP A 98 -2.72 21.76 11.07
CA ASP A 98 -3.81 22.73 11.18
C ASP A 98 -3.87 23.54 9.87
N TYR A 99 -4.94 23.37 9.11
CA TYR A 99 -5.13 24.00 7.79
C TYR A 99 -5.37 25.52 7.88
N GLN A 100 -5.81 26.04 9.05
CA GLN A 100 -6.00 27.48 9.25
C GLN A 100 -4.67 28.19 9.48
N THR A 101 -3.83 27.62 10.35
CA THR A 101 -2.51 28.20 10.68
C THR A 101 -1.40 27.70 9.76
N ARG A 102 -1.63 26.60 9.03
CA ARG A 102 -0.66 25.90 8.18
C ARG A 102 0.58 25.45 8.96
N THR A 103 0.38 24.97 10.19
CA THR A 103 1.43 24.48 11.08
C THR A 103 1.13 23.09 11.58
N GLU A 104 2.16 22.36 12.01
CA GLU A 104 1.97 21.04 12.64
C GLU A 104 1.13 21.18 13.92
N LYS A 105 0.20 20.25 14.11
CA LYS A 105 -0.56 20.12 15.35
C LYS A 105 0.36 19.67 16.48
N LYS A 106 0.11 20.12 17.70
CA LYS A 106 0.92 19.75 18.89
C LYS A 106 0.82 18.26 19.22
N GLU A 107 -0.37 17.69 19.04
CA GLU A 107 -0.64 16.27 19.28
C GLU A 107 -0.67 15.54 17.95
N HIS A 108 0.17 14.52 17.85
CA HIS A 108 0.22 13.66 16.66
C HIS A 108 -0.95 12.69 16.66
N ARG A 109 -1.71 12.68 15.57
CA ARG A 109 -2.79 11.73 15.32
C ARG A 109 -2.26 10.61 14.45
N THR A 110 -2.16 9.40 14.99
CA THR A 110 -1.70 8.22 14.28
C THR A 110 -2.85 7.58 13.49
N LEU A 111 -2.67 7.40 12.20
CA LEU A 111 -3.58 6.64 11.35
C LEU A 111 -3.18 5.16 11.33
N THR A 112 -4.18 4.28 11.22
CA THR A 112 -4.02 2.85 10.98
C THR A 112 -4.52 2.54 9.57
N CYS A 113 -3.60 2.25 8.65
CA CYS A 113 -3.88 2.07 7.23
C CYS A 113 -3.74 0.59 6.84
N VAL A 114 -4.82 -0.02 6.33
CA VAL A 114 -4.77 -1.37 5.78
C VAL A 114 -5.15 -1.33 4.30
N ARG A 115 -4.20 -1.68 3.43
CA ARG A 115 -4.46 -1.77 2.01
C ARG A 115 -4.97 -3.15 1.64
N ILE A 116 -6.10 -3.19 0.90
CA ILE A 116 -6.70 -4.40 0.34
C ILE A 116 -6.49 -4.38 -1.18
N GLY A 117 -5.59 -5.23 -1.65
CA GLY A 117 -5.20 -5.29 -3.07
C GLY A 117 -5.41 -6.65 -3.72
N THR A 118 -5.01 -6.73 -4.98
CA THR A 118 -4.85 -7.96 -5.74
C THR A 118 -3.40 -8.10 -6.17
N CYS A 119 -2.92 -9.33 -6.36
CA CYS A 119 -1.52 -9.58 -6.68
C CYS A 119 -1.33 -10.79 -7.60
N GLY A 120 -0.12 -10.92 -8.13
CA GLY A 120 0.35 -12.12 -8.80
C GLY A 120 1.17 -12.98 -7.86
N GLY A 121 0.72 -14.20 -7.57
CA GLY A 121 1.45 -15.18 -6.78
C GLY A 121 2.70 -15.69 -7.49
N LEU A 122 3.74 -16.00 -6.71
CA LEU A 122 5.07 -16.42 -7.22
C LEU A 122 5.49 -17.79 -6.70
N GLN A 123 4.78 -18.36 -5.75
CA GLN A 123 5.17 -19.62 -5.13
C GLN A 123 4.11 -20.70 -5.36
N PRO A 124 4.48 -22.00 -5.36
CA PRO A 124 3.51 -23.09 -5.52
C PRO A 124 2.46 -23.12 -4.39
N TYR A 125 2.79 -22.60 -3.21
CA TYR A 125 1.88 -22.52 -2.05
C TYR A 125 1.03 -21.24 -2.01
N THR A 126 1.08 -20.41 -3.07
CA THR A 126 0.23 -19.22 -3.22
C THR A 126 -0.66 -19.32 -4.46
N PRO A 127 -1.55 -20.35 -4.57
CA PRO A 127 -2.49 -20.47 -5.67
C PRO A 127 -3.48 -19.29 -5.72
N THR A 128 -4.24 -19.19 -6.81
CA THR A 128 -5.29 -18.16 -6.93
C THR A 128 -6.31 -18.29 -5.79
N GLY A 129 -6.70 -17.14 -5.23
CA GLY A 129 -7.58 -17.07 -4.05
C GLY A 129 -6.84 -17.02 -2.71
N THR A 130 -5.52 -17.27 -2.66
CA THR A 130 -4.73 -17.11 -1.43
C THR A 130 -4.68 -15.66 -0.99
N PHE A 131 -4.82 -15.39 0.30
CA PHE A 131 -4.58 -14.09 0.91
C PHE A 131 -3.14 -14.01 1.40
N ILE A 132 -2.44 -12.93 1.02
CA ILE A 132 -1.05 -12.67 1.39
C ILE A 132 -0.98 -11.39 2.20
N ALA A 133 -0.32 -11.46 3.36
CA ALA A 133 0.07 -10.31 4.17
C ALA A 133 1.55 -9.98 3.90
N SER A 134 1.81 -8.78 3.41
CA SER A 134 3.15 -8.30 3.09
C SER A 134 3.88 -7.89 4.36
N VAL A 135 4.78 -8.72 4.89
CA VAL A 135 5.54 -8.40 6.11
C VAL A 135 6.68 -7.40 5.83
N LYS A 136 7.30 -7.52 4.68
CA LYS A 136 8.25 -6.54 4.13
C LYS A 136 8.01 -6.42 2.64
N SER A 137 8.19 -5.23 2.10
CA SER A 137 7.95 -4.94 0.69
C SER A 137 9.20 -4.37 0.03
N ILE A 138 9.63 -5.01 -1.05
CA ILE A 138 10.80 -4.63 -1.84
C ILE A 138 10.32 -3.71 -2.95
N GLY A 139 10.62 -2.42 -2.84
CA GLY A 139 10.22 -1.42 -3.82
C GLY A 139 11.18 -1.33 -5.00
N PHE A 140 10.69 -1.61 -6.20
CA PHE A 140 11.40 -1.36 -7.46
C PHE A 140 11.12 0.05 -8.01
N ASP A 141 10.23 0.78 -7.36
CA ASP A 141 9.79 2.12 -7.75
C ASP A 141 10.80 3.22 -7.38
N GLY A 142 11.62 3.00 -6.35
CA GLY A 142 12.62 3.93 -5.89
C GLY A 142 12.07 5.14 -5.12
N LEU A 143 10.76 5.24 -4.88
CA LEU A 143 10.12 6.43 -4.30
C LEU A 143 10.70 6.82 -2.95
N LEU A 144 10.88 5.86 -2.05
CA LEU A 144 11.33 6.16 -0.69
C LEU A 144 12.77 6.72 -0.63
N ASN A 145 13.57 6.52 -1.68
CA ASN A 145 14.93 7.06 -1.77
C ASN A 145 14.97 8.59 -1.88
N TYR A 146 13.84 9.26 -2.16
CA TYR A 146 13.71 10.71 -2.17
C TYR A 146 13.43 11.31 -0.78
N TYR A 147 13.17 10.47 0.24
CA TYR A 147 12.82 10.92 1.58
C TYR A 147 13.96 10.76 2.58
N GLY A 148 14.17 11.80 3.41
CA GLY A 148 15.09 11.73 4.54
C GLY A 148 14.61 10.73 5.60
N GLY A 149 15.56 10.06 6.29
CA GLY A 149 15.23 9.07 7.32
C GLY A 149 14.82 7.69 6.79
N ARG A 150 14.87 7.46 5.45
CA ARG A 150 14.44 6.17 4.88
C ARG A 150 15.18 4.97 5.47
N ASN A 151 16.44 5.11 5.86
CA ASN A 151 17.22 4.02 6.45
C ASN A 151 16.74 3.62 7.86
N ASP A 152 16.00 4.49 8.55
CA ASP A 152 15.46 4.20 9.87
C ASP A 152 14.21 3.31 9.81
N VAL A 153 13.59 3.22 8.63
CA VAL A 153 12.34 2.48 8.39
C VAL A 153 12.50 1.34 7.37
N CYS A 154 13.72 1.13 6.85
CA CYS A 154 14.04 0.09 5.86
C CYS A 154 14.92 -1.00 6.45
N ASP A 155 14.75 -2.23 5.95
CA ASP A 155 15.66 -3.34 6.23
C ASP A 155 16.85 -3.32 5.26
N ILE A 156 17.90 -2.63 5.66
CA ILE A 156 19.11 -2.45 4.85
C ILE A 156 19.84 -3.78 4.59
N LYS A 157 19.77 -4.73 5.53
CA LYS A 157 20.44 -6.04 5.37
C LYS A 157 19.74 -6.88 4.31
N LEU A 158 18.40 -6.93 4.36
CA LEU A 158 17.60 -7.61 3.34
C LEU A 158 17.75 -6.94 1.97
N GLU A 159 17.82 -5.60 1.93
CA GLU A 159 18.06 -4.84 0.70
C GLU A 159 19.37 -5.24 0.03
N GLU A 160 20.47 -5.31 0.80
CA GLU A 160 21.77 -5.72 0.29
C GLU A 160 21.79 -7.20 -0.15
N ALA A 161 21.19 -8.10 0.64
CA ALA A 161 21.07 -9.51 0.29
C ALA A 161 20.28 -9.70 -1.02
N PHE A 162 19.17 -8.96 -1.18
CA PHE A 162 18.37 -8.99 -2.39
C PHE A 162 19.15 -8.49 -3.61
N LYS A 163 19.83 -7.34 -3.50
CA LYS A 163 20.64 -6.79 -4.60
C LYS A 163 21.74 -7.76 -5.04
N GLN A 164 22.41 -8.40 -4.09
CA GLN A 164 23.45 -9.41 -4.37
C GLN A 164 22.86 -10.63 -5.09
N HIS A 165 21.77 -11.20 -4.59
CA HIS A 165 21.10 -12.37 -5.17
C HIS A 165 20.61 -12.08 -6.60
N MET A 166 20.01 -10.92 -6.82
CA MET A 166 19.48 -10.51 -8.12
C MET A 166 20.57 -10.12 -9.13
N HIS A 167 21.82 -9.95 -8.72
CA HIS A 167 22.85 -9.25 -9.50
C HIS A 167 22.29 -7.91 -10.03
N TRP A 168 21.74 -7.12 -9.11
CA TRP A 168 20.93 -5.95 -9.44
C TRP A 168 21.68 -4.93 -10.28
N ASP A 169 21.14 -4.63 -11.45
CA ASP A 169 21.69 -3.59 -12.33
C ASP A 169 21.33 -2.19 -11.81
N PRO A 170 22.32 -1.35 -11.47
CA PRO A 170 22.09 0.00 -10.95
C PRO A 170 21.26 0.90 -11.87
N ILE A 171 21.20 0.61 -13.19
CA ILE A 171 20.38 1.38 -14.14
C ILE A 171 18.89 1.31 -13.82
N LYS A 172 18.43 0.28 -13.12
CA LYS A 172 17.04 0.11 -12.67
C LYS A 172 16.68 1.00 -11.47
N GLY A 173 17.64 1.78 -10.94
CA GLY A 173 17.50 2.49 -9.66
C GLY A 173 17.73 1.55 -8.48
N ALA A 174 17.96 2.11 -7.30
CA ALA A 174 18.19 1.31 -6.10
C ALA A 174 16.85 0.82 -5.54
N PRO A 175 16.66 -0.51 -5.34
CA PRO A 175 15.51 -1.00 -4.62
C PRO A 175 15.64 -0.64 -3.14
N TYR A 176 14.52 -0.57 -2.43
CA TYR A 176 14.45 -0.39 -0.99
C TYR A 176 13.53 -1.42 -0.37
N VAL A 177 13.70 -1.70 0.92
CA VAL A 177 12.87 -2.70 1.63
C VAL A 177 12.17 -2.04 2.81
N ALA A 178 10.90 -1.72 2.63
CA ALA A 178 10.05 -1.15 3.67
C ALA A 178 9.45 -2.25 4.57
N ILE A 179 9.31 -1.95 5.85
CA ILE A 179 8.81 -2.87 6.88
C ILE A 179 7.38 -2.46 7.23
N ALA A 180 6.44 -3.39 7.14
CA ALA A 180 5.06 -3.16 7.59
C ALA A 180 4.97 -3.17 9.12
N ASP A 181 3.91 -2.56 9.69
CA ASP A 181 3.67 -2.57 11.14
C ASP A 181 3.41 -4.01 11.63
N GLU A 182 4.30 -4.53 12.46
CA GLU A 182 4.28 -5.92 12.92
C GLU A 182 3.03 -6.23 13.75
N GLN A 183 2.63 -5.33 14.64
CA GLN A 183 1.43 -5.54 15.47
C GLN A 183 0.17 -5.54 14.60
N LEU A 184 0.13 -4.72 13.57
CA LEU A 184 -1.00 -4.69 12.64
C LEU A 184 -1.04 -5.96 11.79
N ILE A 185 0.10 -6.50 11.37
CA ILE A 185 0.18 -7.80 10.70
C ILE A 185 -0.35 -8.91 11.60
N GLU A 186 0.09 -8.99 12.85
CA GLU A 186 -0.42 -10.00 13.80
C GLU A 186 -1.94 -9.89 13.99
N GLN A 187 -2.44 -8.67 14.11
CA GLN A 187 -3.86 -8.39 14.29
C GLN A 187 -4.70 -8.80 13.08
N ILE A 188 -4.24 -8.48 11.87
CA ILE A 188 -5.02 -8.64 10.64
C ILE A 188 -4.80 -10.00 9.97
N ALA A 189 -3.54 -10.45 9.83
CA ALA A 189 -3.24 -11.66 9.09
C ALA A 189 -3.64 -12.94 9.81
N GLN A 190 -3.49 -12.99 11.13
CA GLN A 190 -3.77 -14.17 11.95
C GLN A 190 -3.16 -15.45 11.33
N ASP A 191 -3.88 -16.58 11.36
CA ASP A 191 -3.43 -17.86 10.79
C ASP A 191 -4.02 -18.17 9.39
N ASP A 192 -4.77 -17.23 8.81
CA ASP A 192 -5.51 -17.44 7.55
C ASP A 192 -4.98 -16.60 6.37
N MET A 193 -3.81 -16.01 6.52
CA MET A 193 -3.08 -15.33 5.44
C MET A 193 -1.64 -15.81 5.40
N VAL A 194 -1.12 -16.01 4.18
CA VAL A 194 0.30 -16.31 3.98
C VAL A 194 1.12 -15.05 4.25
N ARG A 195 2.09 -15.16 5.16
CA ARG A 195 3.04 -14.07 5.44
C ARG A 195 4.28 -14.24 4.59
N GLY A 196 4.71 -13.19 3.91
CA GLY A 196 5.89 -13.24 3.05
C GLY A 196 6.36 -11.88 2.58
N TYR A 197 7.43 -11.90 1.79
CA TYR A 197 7.90 -10.68 1.14
C TYR A 197 7.10 -10.42 -0.13
N THR A 198 6.89 -9.14 -0.41
CA THR A 198 6.16 -8.66 -1.59
C THR A 198 7.08 -7.78 -2.42
N ILE A 199 7.02 -7.86 -3.74
CA ILE A 199 7.66 -6.87 -4.60
C ILE A 199 6.63 -5.87 -5.08
N SER A 200 6.89 -4.59 -4.84
CA SER A 200 6.16 -3.46 -5.42
C SER A 200 6.88 -2.96 -6.64
N CYS A 201 6.22 -3.03 -7.79
CA CYS A 201 6.81 -2.63 -9.06
C CYS A 201 6.24 -1.29 -9.55
N GLY A 202 7.10 -0.41 -10.06
CA GLY A 202 6.70 0.82 -10.75
C GLY A 202 6.04 0.58 -12.12
N GLY A 203 5.68 -0.66 -12.47
CA GLY A 203 5.00 -1.01 -13.70
C GLY A 203 4.50 -2.44 -13.70
N PHE A 204 3.41 -2.69 -14.45
CA PHE A 204 2.74 -3.99 -14.47
C PHE A 204 3.39 -5.01 -15.41
N TYR A 205 3.98 -4.57 -16.52
CA TYR A 205 4.53 -5.46 -17.55
C TYR A 205 6.02 -5.76 -17.33
N GLY A 206 6.91 -4.96 -17.89
CA GLY A 206 8.35 -5.17 -17.83
C GLY A 206 8.92 -5.30 -16.43
N PRO A 207 8.61 -4.38 -15.49
CA PRO A 207 9.10 -4.46 -14.11
C PRO A 207 8.67 -5.72 -13.36
N GLN A 208 7.52 -6.31 -13.74
CA GLN A 208 7.07 -7.59 -13.20
C GLN A 208 7.46 -8.79 -14.09
N GLY A 209 8.39 -8.64 -15.03
CA GLY A 209 8.87 -9.72 -15.89
C GLY A 209 7.83 -10.25 -16.89
N ARG A 210 6.84 -9.42 -17.30
CA ARG A 210 5.90 -9.78 -18.38
C ARG A 210 6.45 -9.34 -19.72
N LYS A 211 6.74 -10.30 -20.57
CA LYS A 211 7.18 -10.07 -21.95
C LYS A 211 5.99 -10.10 -22.90
N ILE A 212 5.65 -8.98 -23.53
CA ILE A 212 4.67 -8.93 -24.61
C ILE A 212 5.41 -8.72 -25.95
N ARG A 213 5.61 -7.48 -26.40
CA ARG A 213 6.30 -7.15 -27.64
C ARG A 213 7.72 -6.67 -27.42
N ILE A 214 7.97 -6.01 -26.30
CA ILE A 214 9.28 -5.48 -25.92
C ILE A 214 10.05 -6.57 -25.18
N PRO A 215 11.30 -6.88 -25.54
CA PRO A 215 12.13 -7.81 -24.78
C PRO A 215 12.42 -7.26 -23.39
N LEU A 216 12.58 -8.17 -22.42
CA LEU A 216 12.99 -7.80 -21.06
C LEU A 216 14.49 -7.55 -21.01
N ALA A 217 14.92 -6.58 -20.20
CA ALA A 217 16.34 -6.33 -19.94
C ALA A 217 16.99 -7.47 -19.13
N ASP A 218 16.22 -8.10 -18.26
CA ASP A 218 16.62 -9.28 -17.49
C ASP A 218 15.55 -10.38 -17.70
N PRO A 219 15.75 -11.30 -18.67
CA PRO A 219 14.80 -12.37 -18.94
C PRO A 219 14.59 -13.33 -17.78
N ASP A 220 15.60 -13.51 -16.92
CA ASP A 220 15.62 -14.48 -15.82
C ASP A 220 15.17 -13.84 -14.49
N GLN A 221 14.69 -12.57 -14.51
CA GLN A 221 14.30 -11.84 -13.32
C GLN A 221 13.34 -12.63 -12.43
N ASN A 222 12.32 -13.23 -13.01
CA ASN A 222 11.29 -13.93 -12.23
C ASN A 222 11.84 -15.21 -11.57
N GLU A 223 12.71 -15.96 -12.25
CA GLU A 223 13.35 -17.16 -11.69
C GLU A 223 14.22 -16.78 -10.48
N LYS A 224 14.99 -15.69 -10.58
CA LYS A 224 15.77 -15.16 -9.46
C LYS A 224 14.88 -14.71 -8.29
N VAL A 225 13.79 -14.00 -8.58
CA VAL A 225 12.83 -13.55 -7.57
C VAL A 225 12.17 -14.73 -6.84
N GLU A 226 11.74 -15.75 -7.58
CA GLU A 226 11.11 -16.95 -7.00
C GLU A 226 12.07 -17.73 -6.11
N ALA A 227 13.36 -17.78 -6.47
CA ALA A 227 14.40 -18.47 -5.73
C ALA A 227 14.91 -17.70 -4.50
N PHE A 228 14.62 -16.41 -4.39
CA PHE A 228 15.11 -15.61 -3.27
C PHE A 228 14.47 -16.02 -1.94
N GLU A 229 15.31 -16.29 -0.97
CA GLU A 229 14.93 -16.62 0.41
C GLU A 229 15.82 -15.86 1.38
N TYR A 230 15.23 -15.28 2.42
CA TYR A 230 15.94 -14.59 3.51
C TYR A 230 15.13 -14.77 4.81
N ASP A 231 15.81 -15.06 5.92
CA ASP A 231 15.19 -15.33 7.21
C ASP A 231 14.00 -16.33 7.13
N SER A 232 14.18 -17.42 6.34
CA SER A 232 13.17 -18.45 6.10
C SER A 232 11.88 -17.99 5.43
N LEU A 233 11.85 -16.76 4.90
CA LEU A 233 10.73 -16.23 4.12
C LEU A 233 11.13 -16.06 2.66
N ARG A 234 10.14 -16.23 1.78
CA ARG A 234 10.28 -16.04 0.33
C ARG A 234 9.46 -14.88 -0.17
N ILE A 235 9.76 -14.43 -1.39
CA ILE A 235 8.92 -13.49 -2.11
C ILE A 235 7.69 -14.25 -2.59
N CYS A 236 6.52 -13.85 -2.07
CA CYS A 236 5.25 -14.55 -2.33
C CYS A 236 4.49 -13.99 -3.52
N ASN A 237 4.66 -12.69 -3.82
CA ASN A 237 3.84 -12.02 -4.83
C ASN A 237 4.46 -10.75 -5.39
N PHE A 238 3.92 -10.33 -6.55
CA PHE A 238 4.07 -9.01 -7.13
C PHE A 238 2.79 -8.18 -6.95
N GLU A 239 2.93 -6.92 -6.59
CA GLU A 239 1.93 -5.87 -6.68
C GLU A 239 2.60 -4.51 -6.95
N MET A 240 1.97 -3.36 -6.65
CA MET A 240 2.48 -2.08 -7.15
C MET A 240 2.55 -0.95 -6.10
N GLU A 241 2.23 -1.17 -4.82
CA GLU A 241 2.05 -0.07 -3.85
C GLU A 241 2.56 -0.34 -2.42
N SER A 242 2.72 -1.59 -2.00
CA SER A 242 2.96 -1.94 -0.58
C SER A 242 4.25 -1.37 -0.01
N SER A 243 5.29 -1.21 -0.83
CA SER A 243 6.58 -0.64 -0.38
C SER A 243 6.45 0.84 -0.02
N ALA A 244 5.83 1.63 -0.90
CA ALA A 244 5.59 3.05 -0.65
C ALA A 244 4.67 3.25 0.56
N LEU A 245 3.59 2.47 0.65
CA LEU A 245 2.65 2.56 1.77
C LEU A 245 3.35 2.29 3.11
N ALA A 246 4.05 1.17 3.23
CA ALA A 246 4.72 0.82 4.48
C ALA A 246 5.81 1.84 4.85
N GLY A 247 6.62 2.25 3.88
CA GLY A 247 7.72 3.19 4.10
C GLY A 247 7.24 4.58 4.48
N LEU A 248 6.32 5.16 3.72
CA LEU A 248 5.78 6.50 4.00
C LEU A 248 5.00 6.53 5.31
N ALA A 249 4.15 5.53 5.57
CA ALA A 249 3.41 5.44 6.83
C ALA A 249 4.38 5.46 8.03
N SER A 250 5.45 4.65 7.97
CA SER A 250 6.44 4.60 9.04
C SER A 250 7.19 5.93 9.23
N LEU A 251 7.62 6.58 8.13
CA LEU A 251 8.25 7.91 8.17
C LEU A 251 7.33 8.98 8.77
N LEU A 252 6.02 8.89 8.48
CA LEU A 252 4.98 9.78 8.99
C LEU A 252 4.44 9.35 10.38
N ARG A 253 5.01 8.30 10.99
CA ARG A 253 4.61 7.75 12.30
C ARG A 253 3.17 7.24 12.33
N HIS A 254 2.72 6.68 11.22
CA HIS A 254 1.47 5.93 11.07
C HIS A 254 1.74 4.43 11.07
N ARG A 255 0.69 3.64 11.23
CA ARG A 255 0.73 2.18 11.14
C ARG A 255 0.17 1.75 9.80
N ALA A 256 0.88 0.89 9.06
CA ALA A 256 0.37 0.41 7.79
C ALA A 256 0.77 -1.04 7.48
N MET A 257 -0.12 -1.73 6.77
CA MET A 257 0.15 -3.02 6.14
C MET A 257 -0.63 -3.18 4.83
N THR A 258 -0.23 -4.14 4.03
CA THR A 258 -0.95 -4.55 2.82
C THR A 258 -1.37 -6.02 2.90
N CYS A 259 -2.64 -6.28 2.58
CA CYS A 259 -3.17 -7.61 2.30
C CYS A 259 -3.58 -7.68 0.83
N CYS A 260 -3.14 -8.74 0.14
CA CYS A 260 -3.52 -8.95 -1.26
C CYS A 260 -4.14 -10.33 -1.45
N MET A 261 -5.12 -10.40 -2.35
CA MET A 261 -5.59 -11.67 -2.87
C MET A 261 -4.87 -12.01 -4.17
N VAL A 262 -4.38 -13.24 -4.26
CA VAL A 262 -3.76 -13.77 -5.49
C VAL A 262 -4.84 -13.97 -6.55
N ILE A 263 -4.75 -13.24 -7.66
CA ILE A 263 -5.65 -13.36 -8.82
C ILE A 263 -5.01 -14.07 -10.02
N ALA A 264 -3.70 -14.16 -10.03
CA ALA A 264 -2.93 -14.90 -11.03
C ALA A 264 -1.73 -15.54 -10.32
N ASN A 265 -1.41 -16.78 -10.65
CA ASN A 265 -0.20 -17.44 -10.16
C ASN A 265 0.72 -17.73 -11.35
N ARG A 266 1.94 -17.19 -11.31
CA ARG A 266 2.89 -17.33 -12.42
C ARG A 266 3.55 -18.68 -12.46
N TYR A 267 3.78 -19.28 -11.31
CA TYR A 267 4.31 -20.64 -11.22
C TYR A 267 3.37 -21.65 -11.85
N ALA A 268 2.07 -21.58 -11.52
CA ALA A 268 1.04 -22.46 -12.06
C ALA A 268 0.50 -22.01 -13.43
N GLN A 269 0.87 -20.81 -13.92
CA GLN A 269 0.34 -20.18 -15.14
C GLN A 269 -1.20 -20.02 -15.11
N GLU A 270 -1.77 -19.79 -13.94
CA GLU A 270 -3.21 -19.67 -13.71
C GLU A 270 -3.63 -18.22 -13.57
N MET A 271 -4.87 -17.93 -13.98
CA MET A 271 -5.52 -16.65 -13.78
C MET A 271 -6.99 -16.83 -13.42
N ASN A 272 -7.45 -16.13 -12.38
CA ASN A 272 -8.86 -16.07 -11.98
C ASN A 272 -9.43 -14.68 -12.31
N THR A 273 -10.28 -14.60 -13.33
CA THR A 273 -10.97 -13.36 -13.73
C THR A 273 -12.24 -13.11 -12.91
N ALA A 274 -12.75 -14.13 -12.21
CA ALA A 274 -13.97 -14.05 -11.41
C ALA A 274 -13.71 -13.76 -9.91
N TYR A 275 -12.59 -13.12 -9.60
CA TYR A 275 -12.08 -12.89 -8.23
C TYR A 275 -12.96 -11.96 -7.36
N LYS A 276 -13.91 -11.24 -7.93
CA LYS A 276 -14.69 -10.20 -7.23
C LYS A 276 -15.44 -10.72 -5.99
N ASN A 277 -15.97 -11.95 -6.04
CA ASN A 277 -16.66 -12.53 -4.88
C ASN A 277 -15.69 -12.98 -3.77
N THR A 278 -14.49 -13.42 -4.14
CA THR A 278 -13.48 -13.88 -3.16
C THR A 278 -12.83 -12.70 -2.44
N ILE A 279 -12.66 -11.55 -3.11
CA ILE A 279 -12.09 -10.36 -2.46
C ILE A 279 -12.99 -9.79 -1.38
N ASP A 280 -14.30 -9.99 -1.50
CA ASP A 280 -15.26 -9.59 -0.47
C ASP A 280 -14.98 -10.29 0.87
N THR A 281 -14.59 -11.57 0.84
CA THR A 281 -14.14 -12.29 2.04
C THR A 281 -12.93 -11.64 2.70
N LEU A 282 -11.95 -11.16 1.91
CA LEU A 282 -10.80 -10.44 2.45
C LEU A 282 -11.21 -9.09 3.04
N ILE A 283 -12.14 -8.37 2.39
CA ILE A 283 -12.67 -7.10 2.89
C ILE A 283 -13.29 -7.28 4.27
N VAL A 284 -14.19 -8.25 4.42
CA VAL A 284 -14.86 -8.52 5.71
C VAL A 284 -13.85 -8.89 6.79
N LYS A 285 -12.88 -9.78 6.49
CA LYS A 285 -11.81 -10.11 7.45
C LYS A 285 -11.03 -8.89 7.94
N VAL A 286 -10.69 -7.97 7.03
CA VAL A 286 -9.97 -6.74 7.40
C VAL A 286 -10.87 -5.81 8.21
N LEU A 287 -12.13 -5.61 7.84
CA LEU A 287 -13.09 -4.76 8.57
C LEU A 287 -13.34 -5.26 10.00
N ASP A 288 -13.45 -6.58 10.18
CA ASP A 288 -13.64 -7.17 11.51
C ASP A 288 -12.42 -6.97 12.42
N ARG A 289 -11.22 -6.96 11.83
CA ARG A 289 -9.94 -7.03 12.56
C ARG A 289 -9.21 -5.68 12.69
N ILE A 290 -9.59 -4.63 11.95
CA ILE A 290 -8.96 -3.32 12.02
C ILE A 290 -9.41 -2.47 13.22
#